data_82463a969c21c9eb02e4361042ffc41d
#
_entry.id   82463a969c21c9eb02e4361042ffc41d
#
_cell.length_a   1.000
_cell.length_b   1.000
_cell.length_c   1.000
_cell.angle_alpha   90.00
_cell.angle_beta   90.00
_cell.angle_gamma   90.00
#
_symmetry.space_group_name_H-M   'P 1'
#
loop_
_entity.id
_entity.type
_entity.pdbx_description
1 polymer ?
#
loop_
_entity_poly.entity_id
_entity_poly.type
_entity_poly.pdbx_seq_one_letter_code
_entity_poly.pdbx_strand_id
1 'polypeptide(L)'
;MKPIISTPSHSPKALFAALALVFLTVSPFAQGGGSPATQGGGPGAKGNAGPVNMTPEQVKNAADKQEKILRGEQEGVEVRLKDIARFRGIRAQQLKGVGLVTGLAGTGDSKKSAVTRELFANYFKEMGIKIDPAEVDNKNCAAVMITAELPPFATSGQYIDISVETIGDAKSLVGGTLVQSFMYLVGDNQTVYAAAQGQITVGGYDVSGGGSSASKGHVTAGTIPSGAIVEKSLPAKFVFDNRMYLDLDDPDITTAQRVTEKLRDMFPQFLPHADNAGTISMTLPEGVSPILAM
;
A
#
# COMPACT_ATOMS: atom_id res chain seq x y z
N MET A 1 31.11 -23.49 -52.96
CA MET A 1 30.15 -24.58 -53.13
C MET A 1 29.09 -24.43 -52.05
N LYS A 2 27.92 -23.95 -52.42
CA LYS A 2 26.68 -23.96 -51.59
C LYS A 2 25.93 -25.28 -51.79
N PRO A 3 25.11 -25.69 -50.85
CA PRO A 3 23.81 -26.18 -51.21
C PRO A 3 22.69 -25.34 -50.58
N ILE A 4 21.77 -25.06 -51.46
CA ILE A 4 20.43 -24.49 -51.26
C ILE A 4 19.58 -25.60 -50.67
N ILE A 5 18.88 -25.34 -49.52
CA ILE A 5 17.79 -26.14 -49.07
C ILE A 5 16.56 -25.25 -48.98
N SER A 6 15.60 -25.55 -49.83
CA SER A 6 14.30 -24.94 -49.97
C SER A 6 13.37 -25.28 -48.81
N THR A 7 12.75 -24.26 -48.24
CA THR A 7 11.63 -24.38 -47.29
C THR A 7 10.30 -24.58 -48.04
N PRO A 8 9.42 -25.49 -47.63
CA PRO A 8 8.03 -25.47 -48.10
C PRO A 8 7.19 -24.52 -47.22
N SER A 9 6.52 -23.62 -47.90
CA SER A 9 5.48 -22.76 -47.37
C SER A 9 4.26 -23.63 -46.96
N HIS A 10 3.92 -23.66 -45.71
CA HIS A 10 2.62 -24.17 -45.24
C HIS A 10 1.75 -22.99 -44.80
N SER A 11 0.76 -22.71 -45.63
CA SER A 11 -0.36 -21.83 -45.34
C SER A 11 -1.29 -22.45 -44.28
N PRO A 12 -1.66 -21.76 -43.19
CA PRO A 12 -2.63 -22.28 -42.22
C PRO A 12 -4.05 -21.80 -42.57
N LYS A 13 -4.63 -22.35 -43.66
CA LYS A 13 -6.04 -22.10 -44.01
C LYS A 13 -6.89 -23.36 -44.17
N ALA A 14 -6.62 -24.43 -43.49
CA ALA A 14 -7.43 -25.64 -43.61
C ALA A 14 -7.46 -26.48 -42.33
N LEU A 15 -7.92 -25.87 -41.19
CA LEU A 15 -8.27 -26.66 -39.99
C LEU A 15 -9.34 -26.01 -39.10
N PHE A 16 -10.29 -25.29 -39.70
CA PHE A 16 -11.45 -24.76 -38.93
C PHE A 16 -12.76 -25.08 -39.67
N ALA A 17 -13.01 -26.36 -39.95
CA ALA A 17 -14.30 -26.79 -40.46
C ALA A 17 -14.62 -28.23 -40.00
N ALA A 18 -14.70 -28.46 -38.68
CA ALA A 18 -15.36 -29.66 -38.12
C ALA A 18 -15.44 -29.56 -36.58
N LEU A 19 -16.31 -28.70 -36.06
CA LEU A 19 -16.91 -28.89 -34.74
C LEU A 19 -18.12 -27.95 -34.55
N ALA A 20 -19.12 -28.16 -35.36
CA ALA A 20 -20.47 -27.64 -35.15
C ALA A 20 -21.44 -28.75 -35.42
N LEU A 21 -21.93 -29.41 -34.40
CA LEU A 21 -23.24 -30.09 -34.25
C LEU A 21 -23.17 -31.18 -33.19
N VAL A 22 -23.35 -30.81 -31.94
CA VAL A 22 -23.96 -31.73 -30.96
C VAL A 22 -25.10 -30.99 -30.29
N PHE A 23 -26.26 -31.04 -30.90
CA PHE A 23 -27.53 -30.81 -30.23
C PHE A 23 -27.83 -31.99 -29.34
N LEU A 24 -27.74 -31.85 -28.05
CA LEU A 24 -28.30 -32.78 -27.08
C LEU A 24 -29.77 -32.42 -26.85
N THR A 25 -30.65 -33.15 -27.49
CA THR A 25 -32.06 -33.24 -27.17
C THR A 25 -32.21 -34.02 -25.88
N VAL A 26 -32.62 -33.39 -24.81
CA VAL A 26 -33.11 -34.09 -23.61
C VAL A 26 -34.62 -34.04 -23.65
N SER A 27 -35.23 -35.21 -23.89
CA SER A 27 -36.66 -35.43 -23.75
C SER A 27 -37.06 -35.60 -22.28
N PRO A 28 -38.27 -35.19 -21.90
CA PRO A 28 -38.73 -35.28 -20.53
C PRO A 28 -39.26 -36.69 -20.21
N PHE A 29 -38.85 -37.25 -19.10
CA PHE A 29 -39.49 -38.46 -18.54
C PHE A 29 -40.43 -38.01 -17.41
N ALA A 30 -41.72 -38.26 -17.61
CA ALA A 30 -42.79 -38.08 -16.64
C ALA A 30 -43.05 -39.39 -15.91
N GLN A 31 -43.40 -39.30 -14.65
CA GLN A 31 -44.28 -40.13 -13.79
C GLN A 31 -43.70 -40.15 -12.37
N GLY A 32 -44.38 -39.94 -11.30
CA GLY A 32 -45.78 -39.92 -10.97
C GLY A 32 -45.91 -40.20 -9.48
N GLY A 33 -46.87 -39.56 -8.83
CA GLY A 33 -47.46 -40.15 -7.63
C GLY A 33 -47.36 -39.36 -6.33
N GLY A 34 -48.49 -38.87 -5.82
CA GLY A 34 -48.82 -38.78 -4.41
C GLY A 34 -49.03 -37.38 -3.78
N SER A 35 -50.26 -36.89 -3.84
CA SER A 35 -50.81 -35.85 -2.93
C SER A 35 -51.06 -36.41 -1.50
N PRO A 36 -51.45 -35.63 -0.44
CA PRO A 36 -52.25 -34.39 -0.52
C PRO A 36 -51.94 -33.25 0.52
N ALA A 37 -52.41 -32.06 0.15
CA ALA A 37 -53.08 -31.03 0.96
C ALA A 37 -52.38 -30.31 2.16
N THR A 38 -52.19 -29.01 2.06
CA THR A 38 -52.99 -28.01 2.82
C THR A 38 -52.80 -26.57 2.29
N GLN A 39 -53.88 -25.84 2.42
CA GLN A 39 -54.24 -24.53 1.92
C GLN A 39 -53.38 -23.36 2.46
N GLY A 40 -53.24 -22.31 1.64
CA GLY A 40 -52.87 -21.01 2.07
C GLY A 40 -52.69 -20.06 0.86
N GLY A 41 -53.71 -19.26 0.57
CA GLY A 41 -53.83 -18.44 -0.62
C GLY A 41 -53.02 -17.13 -0.55
N GLY A 42 -52.69 -16.62 -1.74
CA GLY A 42 -52.22 -15.28 -2.04
C GLY A 42 -51.99 -15.11 -3.54
N PRO A 43 -52.33 -13.97 -4.19
CA PRO A 43 -52.65 -13.92 -5.60
C PRO A 43 -51.44 -13.72 -6.53
N GLY A 44 -51.45 -14.49 -7.54
CA GLY A 44 -51.11 -14.29 -8.95
C GLY A 44 -50.00 -13.34 -9.41
N ALA A 45 -48.94 -13.93 -9.91
CA ALA A 45 -48.21 -13.37 -11.03
C ALA A 45 -47.98 -14.49 -12.04
N LYS A 46 -48.79 -14.56 -13.07
CA LYS A 46 -48.59 -15.38 -14.25
C LYS A 46 -47.45 -14.75 -15.07
N GLY A 47 -46.24 -15.20 -14.90
CA GLY A 47 -45.16 -14.95 -15.83
C GLY A 47 -45.21 -16.00 -16.94
N ASN A 48 -45.87 -15.66 -18.03
CA ASN A 48 -45.89 -16.42 -19.26
C ASN A 48 -44.54 -16.14 -19.99
N ALA A 49 -43.57 -17.03 -19.81
CA ALA A 49 -42.34 -16.99 -20.60
C ALA A 49 -42.65 -17.62 -21.99
N GLY A 50 -43.26 -16.82 -22.86
CA GLY A 50 -43.31 -17.13 -24.27
C GLY A 50 -41.91 -17.06 -24.89
N PRO A 51 -41.69 -17.73 -26.05
CA PRO A 51 -40.38 -17.69 -26.71
C PRO A 51 -40.01 -16.23 -26.97
N VAL A 52 -38.88 -15.77 -26.44
CA VAL A 52 -38.36 -14.42 -26.64
C VAL A 52 -37.95 -14.33 -28.11
N ASN A 53 -38.81 -13.76 -28.95
CA ASN A 53 -38.49 -13.47 -30.34
C ASN A 53 -37.49 -12.31 -30.36
N MET A 54 -36.22 -12.66 -30.33
CA MET A 54 -35.14 -11.67 -30.47
C MET A 54 -35.13 -11.15 -31.90
N THR A 55 -35.09 -9.84 -32.03
CA THR A 55 -34.91 -9.20 -33.35
C THR A 55 -33.53 -9.58 -33.91
N PRO A 56 -33.35 -9.58 -35.24
CA PRO A 56 -32.04 -9.89 -35.86
C PRO A 56 -30.89 -9.05 -35.32
N GLU A 57 -31.19 -7.84 -34.90
CA GLU A 57 -30.22 -6.88 -34.30
C GLU A 57 -29.85 -7.31 -32.88
N GLN A 58 -30.80 -7.79 -32.09
CA GLN A 58 -30.54 -8.33 -30.73
C GLN A 58 -29.73 -9.62 -30.76
N VAL A 59 -29.96 -10.48 -31.77
CA VAL A 59 -29.18 -11.72 -31.99
C VAL A 59 -27.73 -11.36 -32.38
N LYS A 60 -27.55 -10.36 -33.26
CA LYS A 60 -26.22 -9.88 -33.64
C LYS A 60 -25.46 -9.28 -32.46
N ASN A 61 -26.11 -8.41 -31.68
CA ASN A 61 -25.51 -7.81 -30.47
C ASN A 61 -25.17 -8.86 -29.40
N ALA A 62 -25.98 -9.91 -29.26
CA ALA A 62 -25.68 -11.03 -28.35
C ALA A 62 -24.50 -11.88 -28.85
N ALA A 63 -24.40 -12.12 -30.16
CA ALA A 63 -23.27 -12.82 -30.78
C ALA A 63 -21.98 -12.03 -30.66
N ASP A 64 -22.00 -10.71 -30.95
CA ASP A 64 -20.84 -9.81 -30.79
C ASP A 64 -20.40 -9.73 -29.31
N LYS A 65 -21.36 -9.74 -28.39
CA LYS A 65 -21.06 -9.76 -26.95
C LYS A 65 -20.42 -11.09 -26.50
N GLN A 66 -20.90 -12.21 -27.05
CA GLN A 66 -20.28 -13.54 -26.78
C GLN A 66 -18.89 -13.63 -27.39
N GLU A 67 -18.69 -13.11 -28.62
CA GLU A 67 -17.38 -13.09 -29.26
C GLU A 67 -16.38 -12.23 -28.48
N LYS A 68 -16.80 -11.07 -27.95
CA LYS A 68 -15.99 -10.24 -27.06
C LYS A 68 -15.63 -10.95 -25.74
N ILE A 69 -16.59 -11.69 -25.15
CA ILE A 69 -16.33 -12.50 -23.93
C ILE A 69 -15.34 -13.64 -24.24
N LEU A 70 -15.46 -14.30 -25.39
CA LEU A 70 -14.54 -15.36 -25.82
C LEU A 70 -13.12 -14.81 -26.14
N ARG A 71 -13.01 -13.57 -26.59
CA ARG A 71 -11.74 -12.87 -26.79
C ARG A 71 -11.16 -12.31 -25.48
N GLY A 72 -11.87 -12.45 -24.35
CA GLY A 72 -11.46 -11.86 -23.09
C GLY A 72 -11.62 -10.33 -23.03
N GLU A 73 -12.28 -9.73 -24.03
CA GLU A 73 -12.69 -8.34 -24.05
C GLU A 73 -13.94 -8.17 -23.17
N GLN A 74 -13.81 -8.38 -21.86
CA GLN A 74 -14.81 -7.85 -20.94
C GLN A 74 -14.59 -6.33 -20.88
N GLU A 75 -15.67 -5.56 -20.99
CA GLU A 75 -15.69 -4.15 -20.57
C GLU A 75 -15.35 -4.10 -19.09
N GLY A 76 -14.08 -4.30 -18.77
CA GLY A 76 -13.54 -4.17 -17.42
C GLY A 76 -13.43 -2.70 -17.10
N VAL A 77 -13.67 -2.35 -15.86
CA VAL A 77 -13.34 -1.04 -15.33
C VAL A 77 -11.86 -0.79 -15.62
N GLU A 78 -11.55 0.29 -16.35
CA GLU A 78 -10.15 0.68 -16.55
C GLU A 78 -9.55 1.07 -15.21
N VAL A 79 -8.55 0.31 -14.80
CA VAL A 79 -7.80 0.53 -13.55
C VAL A 79 -6.39 1.01 -13.91
N ARG A 80 -5.93 2.06 -13.24
CA ARG A 80 -4.56 2.53 -13.45
C ARG A 80 -3.56 1.55 -12.84
N LEU A 81 -2.49 1.26 -13.54
CA LEU A 81 -1.46 0.32 -13.10
C LEU A 81 -0.92 0.64 -11.70
N LYS A 82 -0.74 1.92 -11.38
CA LYS A 82 -0.27 2.39 -10.07
C LYS A 82 -1.21 2.11 -8.89
N ASP A 83 -2.48 1.77 -9.18
CA ASP A 83 -3.49 1.47 -8.14
C ASP A 83 -3.57 -0.03 -7.83
N ILE A 84 -2.88 -0.87 -8.62
CA ILE A 84 -2.90 -2.34 -8.48
C ILE A 84 -1.49 -2.96 -8.40
N ALA A 85 -0.45 -2.16 -8.60
CA ALA A 85 0.92 -2.65 -8.65
C ALA A 85 1.92 -1.58 -8.21
N ARG A 86 3.07 -2.03 -7.75
CA ARG A 86 4.18 -1.17 -7.35
C ARG A 86 5.52 -1.72 -7.81
N PHE A 87 6.47 -0.85 -8.07
CA PHE A 87 7.83 -1.26 -8.41
C PHE A 87 8.56 -1.81 -7.18
N ARG A 88 9.18 -2.97 -7.35
CA ARG A 88 10.00 -3.58 -6.31
C ARG A 88 11.17 -2.67 -5.92
N GLY A 89 11.42 -2.55 -4.62
CA GLY A 89 12.49 -1.69 -4.08
C GLY A 89 12.09 -0.24 -3.84
N ILE A 90 10.91 0.19 -4.31
CA ILE A 90 10.35 1.50 -4.01
C ILE A 90 9.42 1.36 -2.81
N ARG A 91 9.92 1.69 -1.63
CA ARG A 91 9.15 1.63 -0.39
C ARG A 91 9.58 2.74 0.56
N ALA A 92 8.66 3.21 1.38
CA ALA A 92 8.99 4.05 2.50
C ALA A 92 9.84 3.26 3.52
N GLN A 93 10.78 3.94 4.17
CA GLN A 93 11.64 3.37 5.19
C GLN A 93 11.22 3.90 6.55
N GLN A 94 11.22 3.02 7.56
CA GLN A 94 10.86 3.41 8.91
C GLN A 94 12.06 4.01 9.63
N LEU A 95 11.90 5.23 10.12
CA LEU A 95 12.84 5.90 11.00
C LEU A 95 12.38 5.79 12.45
N LYS A 96 13.33 5.69 13.36
CA LYS A 96 13.12 5.69 14.81
C LYS A 96 14.11 6.61 15.49
N GLY A 97 13.70 7.19 16.59
CA GLY A 97 14.55 8.01 17.45
C GLY A 97 14.04 8.01 18.88
N VAL A 98 14.86 8.48 19.78
CA VAL A 98 14.47 8.76 21.16
C VAL A 98 14.71 10.24 21.40
N GLY A 99 13.73 10.89 22.00
CA GLY A 99 13.78 12.33 22.24
C GLY A 99 13.30 12.71 23.62
N LEU A 100 13.50 13.97 23.94
CA LEU A 100 13.03 14.61 25.15
C LEU A 100 11.96 15.63 24.80
N VAL A 101 10.82 15.56 25.46
CA VAL A 101 9.76 16.56 25.39
C VAL A 101 9.86 17.45 26.63
N THR A 102 9.77 18.75 26.43
CA THR A 102 9.79 19.77 27.50
C THR A 102 8.54 20.63 27.45
N GLY A 103 8.29 21.41 28.51
CA GLY A 103 7.14 22.32 28.58
C GLY A 103 5.86 21.67 29.07
N LEU A 104 5.94 20.45 29.63
CA LEU A 104 4.80 19.77 30.23
C LEU A 104 4.46 20.36 31.59
N ALA A 105 3.21 20.81 31.79
CA ALA A 105 2.78 21.49 33.02
C ALA A 105 2.52 20.49 34.16
N GLY A 106 3.55 19.78 34.58
CA GLY A 106 3.48 18.79 35.68
C GLY A 106 2.92 17.42 35.23
N THR A 107 2.70 17.20 33.92
CA THR A 107 2.20 15.95 33.36
C THR A 107 3.29 15.05 32.79
N GLY A 108 4.54 15.48 32.90
CA GLY A 108 5.72 14.72 32.46
C GLY A 108 6.02 13.48 33.32
N ASP A 109 7.17 12.89 33.08
CA ASP A 109 7.61 11.68 33.75
C ASP A 109 7.88 11.93 35.24
N SER A 110 7.70 10.88 36.05
CA SER A 110 8.04 10.94 37.46
C SER A 110 9.55 10.92 37.71
N LYS A 111 9.97 11.29 38.91
CA LYS A 111 11.37 11.22 39.33
C LYS A 111 11.97 9.81 39.26
N LYS A 112 11.12 8.76 39.11
CA LYS A 112 11.55 7.37 38.98
C LYS A 112 12.06 7.01 37.60
N SER A 113 11.68 7.78 36.55
CA SER A 113 12.12 7.55 35.19
C SER A 113 13.62 7.87 35.04
N ALA A 114 14.45 6.84 35.11
CA ALA A 114 15.91 6.98 34.90
C ALA A 114 16.24 7.43 33.49
N VAL A 115 15.50 6.92 32.47
CA VAL A 115 15.71 7.24 31.05
C VAL A 115 15.55 8.73 30.82
N THR A 116 14.50 9.34 31.35
CA THR A 116 14.23 10.78 31.17
C THR A 116 15.32 11.64 31.83
N ARG A 117 15.77 11.25 33.02
CA ARG A 117 16.87 11.96 33.71
C ARG A 117 18.18 11.90 32.94
N GLU A 118 18.53 10.74 32.41
CA GLU A 118 19.75 10.57 31.61
C GLU A 118 19.66 11.34 30.29
N LEU A 119 18.53 11.28 29.58
CA LEU A 119 18.32 12.03 28.35
C LEU A 119 18.44 13.54 28.62
N PHE A 120 17.81 14.05 29.69
CA PHE A 120 17.90 15.44 30.11
C PHE A 120 19.34 15.84 30.40
N ALA A 121 20.06 15.08 31.22
CA ALA A 121 21.45 15.38 31.56
C ALA A 121 22.38 15.33 30.33
N ASN A 122 22.18 14.38 29.42
CA ASN A 122 22.96 14.27 28.18
C ASN A 122 22.67 15.47 27.25
N TYR A 123 21.40 15.88 27.09
CA TYR A 123 21.03 17.03 26.29
C TYR A 123 21.73 18.32 26.79
N PHE A 124 21.70 18.58 28.08
CA PHE A 124 22.38 19.75 28.65
C PHE A 124 23.91 19.64 28.61
N LYS A 125 24.44 18.43 28.71
CA LYS A 125 25.88 18.17 28.57
C LYS A 125 26.38 18.51 27.17
N GLU A 126 25.60 18.24 26.14
CA GLU A 126 25.90 18.63 24.76
C GLU A 126 25.96 20.17 24.60
N MET A 127 25.15 20.90 25.36
CA MET A 127 25.20 22.36 25.43
C MET A 127 26.30 22.90 26.37
N GLY A 128 27.16 22.03 26.92
CA GLY A 128 28.25 22.44 27.83
C GLY A 128 27.85 22.61 29.29
N ILE A 129 26.61 22.28 29.64
CA ILE A 129 26.07 22.39 31.02
C ILE A 129 26.10 21.01 31.67
N LYS A 130 26.77 20.86 32.80
CA LYS A 130 26.77 19.61 33.59
C LYS A 130 25.66 19.65 34.62
N ILE A 131 24.75 18.70 34.53
CA ILE A 131 23.66 18.51 35.50
C ILE A 131 23.77 17.08 36.02
N ASP A 132 23.61 16.93 37.35
CA ASP A 132 23.50 15.58 37.96
C ASP A 132 22.11 15.00 37.62
N PRO A 133 22.03 13.84 36.95
CA PRO A 133 20.77 13.20 36.66
C PRO A 133 19.91 12.92 37.94
N ALA A 134 20.54 12.79 39.10
CA ALA A 134 19.83 12.54 40.34
C ALA A 134 19.04 13.76 40.85
N GLU A 135 19.44 14.97 40.48
CA GLU A 135 18.82 16.22 40.91
C GLU A 135 17.70 16.71 39.95
N VAL A 136 17.52 16.06 38.80
CA VAL A 136 16.53 16.46 37.81
C VAL A 136 15.11 16.13 38.27
N ASP A 137 14.23 17.14 38.26
CA ASP A 137 12.78 16.94 38.43
C ASP A 137 12.10 16.84 37.07
N ASN A 138 11.67 15.65 36.72
CA ASN A 138 11.15 15.32 35.38
C ASN A 138 9.70 15.77 35.15
N LYS A 139 9.00 16.34 36.12
CA LYS A 139 7.57 16.65 35.99
C LYS A 139 7.17 17.48 34.76
N ASN A 140 8.11 18.29 34.27
CA ASN A 140 7.90 19.12 33.08
C ASN A 140 8.54 18.54 31.82
N CYS A 141 9.08 17.31 31.91
CA CYS A 141 9.77 16.64 30.80
C CYS A 141 9.30 15.20 30.67
N ALA A 142 9.39 14.63 29.49
CA ALA A 142 9.09 13.23 29.24
C ALA A 142 10.05 12.65 28.19
N ALA A 143 10.48 11.41 28.39
CA ALA A 143 11.17 10.64 27.36
C ALA A 143 10.16 10.08 26.37
N VAL A 144 10.45 10.24 25.09
CA VAL A 144 9.55 9.83 24.01
C VAL A 144 10.27 9.02 22.95
N MET A 145 9.53 8.07 22.37
CA MET A 145 9.87 7.42 21.11
C MET A 145 9.37 8.31 19.96
N ILE A 146 10.21 8.49 18.96
CA ILE A 146 9.89 9.21 17.75
C ILE A 146 9.91 8.23 16.59
N THR A 147 8.88 8.24 15.78
CA THR A 147 8.77 7.42 14.56
C THR A 147 8.39 8.28 13.37
N ALA A 148 8.91 7.95 12.21
CA ALA A 148 8.56 8.60 10.95
C ALA A 148 8.70 7.63 9.77
N GLU A 149 8.01 7.95 8.69
CA GLU A 149 8.20 7.30 7.41
C GLU A 149 9.03 8.18 6.51
N LEU A 150 10.21 7.71 6.11
CA LEU A 150 11.03 8.34 5.08
C LEU A 150 10.48 7.90 3.71
N PRO A 151 9.87 8.81 2.93
CA PRO A 151 9.36 8.47 1.62
C PRO A 151 10.48 7.98 0.68
N PRO A 152 10.17 7.10 -0.29
CA PRO A 152 11.11 6.79 -1.34
C PRO A 152 11.49 8.08 -2.09
N PHE A 153 12.75 8.19 -2.50
CA PHE A 153 13.31 9.37 -3.18
C PHE A 153 13.33 10.68 -2.36
N ALA A 154 13.12 10.61 -1.05
CA ALA A 154 13.26 11.80 -0.20
C ALA A 154 14.67 12.37 -0.31
N THR A 155 14.75 13.68 -0.44
CA THR A 155 16.01 14.42 -0.55
C THR A 155 16.32 15.18 0.75
N SER A 156 17.61 15.40 1.01
CA SER A 156 18.05 16.24 2.13
C SER A 156 17.37 17.63 2.08
N GLY A 157 16.90 18.11 3.22
CA GLY A 157 16.15 19.36 3.37
C GLY A 157 14.63 19.20 3.24
N GLN A 158 14.12 18.04 2.86
CA GLN A 158 12.69 17.78 2.82
C GLN A 158 12.11 17.58 4.22
N TYR A 159 10.90 18.08 4.45
CA TYR A 159 10.18 17.89 5.70
C TYR A 159 9.31 16.62 5.65
N ILE A 160 9.27 15.92 6.79
CA ILE A 160 8.41 14.74 6.99
C ILE A 160 7.67 14.87 8.31
N ASP A 161 6.49 14.25 8.37
CA ASP A 161 5.68 14.16 9.58
C ASP A 161 6.27 13.13 10.54
N ILE A 162 6.15 13.40 11.83
CA ILE A 162 6.60 12.47 12.87
C ILE A 162 5.47 12.15 13.85
N SER A 163 5.53 10.95 14.40
CA SER A 163 4.72 10.52 15.54
C SER A 163 5.59 10.44 16.78
N VAL A 164 5.04 10.84 17.90
CA VAL A 164 5.73 10.92 19.19
C VAL A 164 4.91 10.20 20.24
N GLU A 165 5.52 9.28 20.99
CA GLU A 165 4.85 8.47 22.02
C GLU A 165 5.71 8.42 23.27
N THR A 166 5.08 8.46 24.46
CA THR A 166 5.81 8.39 25.72
C THR A 166 6.43 7.02 25.95
N ILE A 167 7.69 6.98 26.41
CA ILE A 167 8.38 5.76 26.85
C ILE A 167 8.20 5.57 28.36
N GLY A 168 8.14 6.67 29.09
CA GLY A 168 8.07 6.70 30.54
C GLY A 168 6.64 6.64 31.10
N ASP A 169 6.45 7.23 32.26
CA ASP A 169 5.18 7.28 32.98
C ASP A 169 4.50 8.66 32.94
N ALA A 170 4.82 9.45 31.90
CA ALA A 170 4.17 10.74 31.66
C ALA A 170 2.67 10.57 31.41
N LYS A 171 1.89 11.47 32.00
CA LYS A 171 0.43 11.40 31.94
C LYS A 171 -0.14 12.04 30.68
N SER A 172 0.54 13.05 30.14
CA SER A 172 0.10 13.78 28.95
C SER A 172 1.26 14.52 28.29
N LEU A 173 1.24 14.57 26.96
CA LEU A 173 2.15 15.36 26.12
C LEU A 173 1.54 16.69 25.67
N VAL A 174 0.35 17.04 26.13
CA VAL A 174 -0.35 18.28 25.75
C VAL A 174 0.49 19.51 26.11
N GLY A 175 0.69 20.40 25.13
CA GLY A 175 1.49 21.62 25.31
C GLY A 175 3.00 21.40 25.26
N GLY A 176 3.46 20.16 25.13
CA GLY A 176 4.86 19.80 25.09
C GLY A 176 5.52 20.15 23.74
N THR A 177 6.81 20.44 23.82
CA THR A 177 7.67 20.65 22.65
C THR A 177 8.79 19.63 22.64
N LEU A 178 8.94 18.93 21.54
CA LEU A 178 10.05 18.01 21.29
C LEU A 178 11.32 18.84 21.05
N VAL A 179 12.36 18.60 21.85
CA VAL A 179 13.67 19.17 21.58
C VAL A 179 14.36 18.43 20.44
N GLN A 180 15.33 19.07 19.81
CA GLN A 180 16.04 18.47 18.68
C GLN A 180 16.52 17.05 19.02
N SER A 181 16.11 16.12 18.20
CA SER A 181 16.37 14.68 18.38
C SER A 181 16.71 14.05 17.04
N PHE A 182 17.66 13.13 17.05
CA PHE A 182 18.10 12.46 15.82
C PHE A 182 17.33 11.17 15.57
N MET A 183 17.05 10.92 14.29
CA MET A 183 16.34 9.73 13.85
C MET A 183 17.23 8.86 12.98
N TYR A 184 17.10 7.56 13.20
CA TYR A 184 17.91 6.51 12.59
C TYR A 184 17.02 5.52 11.84
N LEU A 185 17.58 4.89 10.80
CA LEU A 185 16.90 3.80 10.12
C LEU A 185 16.79 2.58 11.04
N VAL A 186 15.69 1.85 10.95
CA VAL A 186 15.55 0.58 11.67
C VAL A 186 16.61 -0.41 11.17
N GLY A 187 17.55 -0.76 12.07
CA GLY A 187 18.70 -1.60 11.74
C GLY A 187 20.04 -0.87 11.54
N ASP A 188 20.03 0.47 11.37
CA ASP A 188 21.22 1.31 11.36
C ASP A 188 21.09 2.40 12.44
N ASN A 189 21.84 2.28 13.52
CA ASN A 189 21.83 3.22 14.64
C ASN A 189 23.03 4.19 14.59
N GLN A 190 23.79 4.21 13.50
CA GLN A 190 25.00 5.06 13.39
C GLN A 190 24.76 6.27 12.49
N THR A 191 23.95 6.12 11.46
CA THR A 191 23.70 7.16 10.47
C THR A 191 22.44 7.94 10.83
N VAL A 192 22.56 9.26 10.99
CA VAL A 192 21.41 10.16 11.15
C VAL A 192 20.76 10.37 9.78
N TYR A 193 19.50 10.06 9.68
CA TYR A 193 18.71 10.23 8.45
C TYR A 193 17.76 11.43 8.53
N ALA A 194 17.32 11.81 9.74
CA ALA A 194 16.50 12.99 9.94
C ALA A 194 16.75 13.60 11.32
N ALA A 195 16.51 14.90 11.45
CA ALA A 195 16.51 15.62 12.70
C ALA A 195 15.08 16.13 12.99
N ALA A 196 14.55 15.74 14.15
CA ALA A 196 13.17 16.00 14.57
C ALA A 196 13.11 17.04 15.66
N GLN A 197 12.16 18.01 15.55
CA GLN A 197 11.86 19.00 16.59
C GLN A 197 10.49 19.64 16.36
N GLY A 198 9.87 20.18 17.38
CA GLY A 198 8.65 20.96 17.22
C GLY A 198 7.61 20.76 18.29
N GLN A 199 6.53 21.51 18.20
CA GLN A 199 5.41 21.44 19.12
C GLN A 199 4.52 20.24 18.82
N ILE A 200 4.18 19.47 19.85
CA ILE A 200 3.38 18.26 19.72
C ILE A 200 1.90 18.63 19.64
N THR A 201 1.23 18.11 18.61
CA THR A 201 -0.22 18.14 18.48
C THR A 201 -0.78 16.80 18.96
N VAL A 202 -1.55 16.81 20.02
CA VAL A 202 -2.17 15.64 20.63
C VAL A 202 -3.62 15.54 20.14
N GLY A 203 -4.06 14.34 19.74
CA GLY A 203 -5.41 14.09 19.20
C GLY A 203 -6.52 13.97 20.27
N GLY A 204 -6.22 14.29 21.53
CA GLY A 204 -7.15 14.23 22.65
C GLY A 204 -7.22 15.55 23.44
N TYR A 205 -8.21 15.68 24.29
CA TYR A 205 -8.30 16.74 25.28
C TYR A 205 -8.40 16.15 26.68
N ASP A 206 -7.73 16.81 27.61
CA ASP A 206 -7.82 16.51 29.03
C ASP A 206 -8.39 17.76 29.73
N VAL A 207 -9.61 17.63 30.22
CA VAL A 207 -10.27 18.70 30.98
C VAL A 207 -10.43 18.24 32.40
N SER A 208 -9.62 18.77 33.29
CA SER A 208 -9.76 18.60 34.72
C SER A 208 -10.31 19.90 35.34
N GLY A 209 -11.54 19.87 35.79
CA GLY A 209 -12.20 20.99 36.47
C GLY A 209 -13.25 20.52 37.46
N GLY A 210 -13.23 21.09 38.69
CA GLY A 210 -14.34 20.99 39.64
C GLY A 210 -14.72 19.59 40.10
N GLY A 211 -13.77 18.67 40.31
CA GLY A 211 -14.04 17.35 40.88
C GLY A 211 -14.43 16.25 39.87
N SER A 212 -14.43 16.56 38.59
CA SER A 212 -14.62 15.59 37.50
C SER A 212 -13.49 15.71 36.50
N SER A 213 -12.78 14.62 36.20
CA SER A 213 -11.80 14.55 35.12
C SER A 213 -12.43 13.80 33.94
N ALA A 214 -12.54 14.45 32.78
CA ALA A 214 -12.90 13.81 31.55
C ALA A 214 -11.70 13.85 30.59
N SER A 215 -11.06 12.70 30.40
CA SER A 215 -10.01 12.51 29.38
C SER A 215 -10.61 11.73 28.23
N LYS A 216 -10.47 12.25 27.01
CA LYS A 216 -10.90 11.57 25.79
C LYS A 216 -9.78 11.61 24.75
N GLY A 217 -9.34 10.42 24.34
CA GLY A 217 -8.26 10.24 23.39
C GLY A 217 -6.91 9.90 24.05
N HIS A 218 -5.94 9.54 23.23
CA HIS A 218 -4.59 9.20 23.69
C HIS A 218 -3.77 10.48 23.87
N VAL A 219 -3.70 10.98 25.09
CA VAL A 219 -2.93 12.19 25.42
C VAL A 219 -1.43 11.94 25.58
N THR A 220 -1.02 10.67 25.57
CA THR A 220 0.38 10.20 25.68
C THR A 220 1.04 9.95 24.31
N ALA A 221 0.29 10.15 23.22
CA ALA A 221 0.78 10.09 21.86
C ALA A 221 0.33 11.35 21.09
N GLY A 222 1.15 11.78 20.15
CA GLY A 222 0.85 12.94 19.33
C GLY A 222 1.62 12.93 18.02
N THR A 223 1.37 13.92 17.18
CA THR A 223 2.05 14.10 15.91
C THR A 223 2.64 15.51 15.81
N ILE A 224 3.70 15.65 15.06
CA ILE A 224 4.27 16.94 14.69
C ILE A 224 4.31 16.99 13.17
N PRO A 225 3.34 17.66 12.51
CA PRO A 225 3.36 17.84 11.07
C PRO A 225 4.62 18.58 10.63
N SER A 226 5.29 18.07 9.61
CA SER A 226 6.58 18.58 9.13
C SER A 226 7.63 18.71 10.25
N GLY A 227 7.56 17.81 11.23
CA GLY A 227 8.35 17.88 12.45
C GLY A 227 9.78 17.38 12.32
N ALA A 228 10.16 16.75 11.23
CA ALA A 228 11.55 16.37 10.98
C ALA A 228 12.03 16.82 9.62
N ILE A 229 13.32 17.17 9.56
CA ILE A 229 14.04 17.50 8.33
C ILE A 229 14.90 16.29 7.97
N VAL A 230 14.82 15.86 6.72
CA VAL A 230 15.67 14.81 6.17
C VAL A 230 17.09 15.33 6.04
N GLU A 231 18.04 14.73 6.72
CA GLU A 231 19.46 15.07 6.65
C GLU A 231 20.18 14.26 5.55
N LYS A 232 19.83 13.00 5.42
CA LYS A 232 20.45 12.10 4.46
C LYS A 232 19.40 11.37 3.61
N SER A 233 19.52 11.51 2.30
CA SER A 233 18.69 10.78 1.36
C SER A 233 19.06 9.29 1.34
N LEU A 234 18.06 8.43 1.18
CA LEU A 234 18.24 7.00 0.95
C LEU A 234 17.82 6.68 -0.48
N PRO A 235 18.76 6.37 -1.38
CA PRO A 235 18.41 6.06 -2.77
C PRO A 235 17.61 4.75 -2.82
N ALA A 236 16.45 4.79 -3.46
CA ALA A 236 15.68 3.60 -3.73
C ALA A 236 16.37 2.77 -4.83
N LYS A 237 16.69 1.52 -4.54
CA LYS A 237 17.24 0.58 -5.53
C LYS A 237 16.07 -0.20 -6.13
N PHE A 238 15.67 0.13 -7.35
CA PHE A 238 14.55 -0.50 -8.07
C PHE A 238 14.97 -1.18 -9.38
N VAL A 239 16.26 -1.14 -9.71
CA VAL A 239 16.85 -1.88 -10.82
C VAL A 239 17.78 -2.95 -10.24
N PHE A 240 17.54 -4.18 -10.64
CA PHE A 240 18.29 -5.37 -10.24
C PHE A 240 18.73 -6.10 -11.50
N ASP A 241 20.03 -6.24 -11.73
CA ASP A 241 20.61 -6.95 -12.88
C ASP A 241 19.99 -6.52 -14.24
N ASN A 242 19.94 -5.20 -14.45
CA ASN A 242 19.32 -4.57 -15.63
C ASN A 242 17.83 -4.87 -15.84
N ARG A 243 17.11 -5.26 -14.78
CA ARG A 243 15.67 -5.53 -14.79
C ARG A 243 14.97 -4.69 -13.73
N MET A 244 13.76 -4.29 -14.04
CA MET A 244 12.79 -3.76 -13.09
C MET A 244 11.70 -4.80 -12.86
N TYR A 245 11.18 -4.83 -11.66
CA TYR A 245 10.10 -5.74 -11.28
C TYR A 245 8.89 -4.93 -10.83
N LEU A 246 7.76 -5.29 -11.37
CA LEU A 246 6.46 -4.77 -11.00
C LEU A 246 5.73 -5.85 -10.20
N ASP A 247 5.47 -5.59 -8.94
CA ASP A 247 4.76 -6.51 -8.05
C ASP A 247 3.30 -6.06 -7.95
N LEU A 248 2.37 -6.99 -8.23
CA LEU A 248 0.94 -6.79 -8.06
C LEU A 248 0.58 -6.83 -6.58
N ASP A 249 -0.30 -5.94 -6.14
CA ASP A 249 -0.78 -5.92 -4.75
C ASP A 249 -1.60 -7.17 -4.42
N ASP A 250 -2.46 -7.59 -5.36
CA ASP A 250 -3.21 -8.85 -5.31
C ASP A 250 -2.71 -9.78 -6.41
N PRO A 251 -2.00 -10.88 -6.07
CA PRO A 251 -1.49 -11.82 -7.05
C PRO A 251 -2.61 -12.57 -7.79
N ASP A 252 -2.73 -12.35 -9.10
CA ASP A 252 -3.66 -13.04 -9.98
C ASP A 252 -3.06 -13.28 -11.36
N ILE A 253 -3.15 -14.53 -11.84
CA ILE A 253 -2.55 -14.95 -13.11
C ILE A 253 -3.15 -14.18 -14.30
N THR A 254 -4.47 -13.99 -14.30
CA THR A 254 -5.17 -13.31 -15.38
C THR A 254 -4.77 -11.83 -15.44
N THR A 255 -4.70 -11.18 -14.28
CA THR A 255 -4.27 -9.79 -14.16
C THR A 255 -2.81 -9.63 -14.56
N ALA A 256 -1.91 -10.52 -14.12
CA ALA A 256 -0.50 -10.49 -14.51
C ALA A 256 -0.32 -10.63 -16.03
N GLN A 257 -1.06 -11.53 -16.68
CA GLN A 257 -1.03 -11.70 -18.12
C GLN A 257 -1.53 -10.46 -18.87
N ARG A 258 -2.70 -9.91 -18.47
CA ARG A 258 -3.28 -8.71 -19.08
C ARG A 258 -2.36 -7.49 -18.97
N VAL A 259 -1.77 -7.30 -17.79
CA VAL A 259 -0.79 -6.21 -17.57
C VAL A 259 0.44 -6.42 -18.44
N THR A 260 0.96 -7.65 -18.53
CA THR A 260 2.13 -7.97 -19.37
C THR A 260 1.86 -7.74 -20.84
N GLU A 261 0.69 -8.15 -21.34
CA GLU A 261 0.28 -7.91 -22.73
C GLU A 261 0.16 -6.42 -23.01
N LYS A 262 -0.51 -5.67 -22.13
CA LYS A 262 -0.67 -4.22 -22.28
C LYS A 262 0.66 -3.48 -22.24
N LEU A 263 1.55 -3.86 -21.33
CA LEU A 263 2.92 -3.30 -21.27
C LEU A 263 3.72 -3.64 -22.52
N ARG A 264 3.58 -4.83 -23.09
CA ARG A 264 4.25 -5.24 -24.33
C ARG A 264 3.76 -4.44 -25.52
N ASP A 265 2.46 -4.15 -25.59
CA ASP A 265 1.89 -3.33 -26.67
C ASP A 265 2.35 -1.87 -26.58
N MET A 266 2.41 -1.31 -25.37
CA MET A 266 2.80 0.08 -25.15
C MET A 266 4.31 0.30 -25.18
N PHE A 267 5.07 -0.66 -24.62
CA PHE A 267 6.51 -0.55 -24.39
C PHE A 267 7.26 -1.83 -24.79
N PRO A 268 7.24 -2.25 -26.06
CA PRO A 268 7.85 -3.51 -26.49
C PRO A 268 9.35 -3.59 -26.23
N GLN A 269 10.03 -2.45 -26.14
CA GLN A 269 11.47 -2.36 -25.88
C GLN A 269 11.89 -2.85 -24.49
N PHE A 270 10.98 -2.88 -23.52
CA PHE A 270 11.27 -3.34 -22.16
C PHE A 270 11.09 -4.85 -21.96
N LEU A 271 10.63 -5.57 -22.99
CA LEU A 271 10.43 -7.02 -22.98
C LEU A 271 9.71 -7.52 -21.72
N PRO A 272 8.50 -7.02 -21.43
CA PRO A 272 7.79 -7.41 -20.22
C PRO A 272 7.45 -8.89 -20.24
N HIS A 273 7.63 -9.55 -19.07
CA HIS A 273 7.38 -10.97 -18.86
C HIS A 273 6.74 -11.19 -17.49
N ALA A 274 5.66 -11.97 -17.43
CA ALA A 274 5.08 -12.39 -16.16
C ALA A 274 5.90 -13.56 -15.60
N ASP A 275 6.63 -13.33 -14.53
CA ASP A 275 7.44 -14.35 -13.86
C ASP A 275 6.55 -15.31 -13.04
N ASN A 276 5.49 -14.76 -12.45
CA ASN A 276 4.46 -15.50 -11.71
C ASN A 276 3.18 -14.65 -11.60
N ALA A 277 2.20 -15.13 -10.83
CA ALA A 277 0.90 -14.46 -10.64
C ALA A 277 0.99 -13.05 -10.03
N GLY A 278 2.06 -12.72 -9.34
CA GLY A 278 2.21 -11.45 -8.63
C GLY A 278 3.38 -10.59 -9.09
N THR A 279 4.22 -11.08 -10.02
CA THR A 279 5.46 -10.38 -10.43
C THR A 279 5.60 -10.35 -11.94
N ILE A 280 5.85 -9.16 -12.46
CA ILE A 280 6.16 -8.92 -13.86
C ILE A 280 7.56 -8.31 -13.93
N SER A 281 8.47 -8.94 -14.69
CA SER A 281 9.81 -8.41 -14.95
C SER A 281 9.85 -7.64 -16.25
N MET A 282 10.67 -6.60 -16.28
CA MET A 282 10.93 -5.76 -17.45
C MET A 282 12.43 -5.55 -17.59
N THR A 283 12.99 -5.81 -18.77
CA THR A 283 14.39 -5.59 -19.04
C THR A 283 14.62 -4.15 -19.51
N LEU A 284 15.57 -3.46 -18.93
CA LEU A 284 15.94 -2.11 -19.35
C LEU A 284 16.79 -2.16 -20.62
N PRO A 285 16.40 -1.45 -21.68
CA PRO A 285 17.23 -1.28 -22.86
C PRO A 285 18.54 -0.51 -22.53
N GLU A 286 19.60 -0.79 -23.24
CA GLU A 286 20.86 -0.05 -23.07
C GLU A 286 20.66 1.45 -23.34
N GLY A 287 21.17 2.30 -22.45
CA GLY A 287 21.11 3.76 -22.57
C GLY A 287 19.80 4.41 -22.12
N VAL A 288 18.80 3.65 -21.65
CA VAL A 288 17.56 4.20 -21.11
C VAL A 288 17.72 4.44 -19.59
N SER A 289 17.44 5.67 -19.16
CA SER A 289 17.40 5.97 -17.73
C SER A 289 16.24 5.21 -17.06
N PRO A 290 16.47 4.52 -15.94
CA PRO A 290 15.40 3.81 -15.22
C PRO A 290 14.21 4.70 -14.84
N ILE A 291 14.44 5.99 -14.60
CA ILE A 291 13.38 6.96 -14.25
C ILE A 291 12.45 7.23 -15.44
N LEU A 292 12.95 7.18 -16.68
CA LEU A 292 12.12 7.34 -17.88
C LEU A 292 11.28 6.10 -18.20
N ALA A 293 11.61 4.97 -17.57
CA ALA A 293 10.91 3.71 -17.73
C ALA A 293 9.79 3.51 -16.70
N MET A 294 9.68 4.38 -15.71
CA MET A 294 8.64 4.41 -14.68
C MET A 294 7.46 5.28 -15.08
#